data_0130918c8a2f1190c83f118e7fa7c791
#
_entry.id   0130918c8a2f1190c83f118e7fa7c791
#
_cell.length_a   1.000
_cell.length_b   1.000
_cell.length_c   1.000
_cell.angle_alpha   90.00
_cell.angle_beta   90.00
_cell.angle_gamma   90.00
#
_symmetry.space_group_name_H-M   'P 1'
#
loop_
_entity.id
_entity.type
_entity.pdbx_description
1 polymer ?
#
loop_
_entity_poly.entity_id
_entity_poly.type
_entity_poly.pdbx_seq_one_letter_code
_entity_poly.pdbx_strand_id
1 'polypeptide(L)'
;MRWISRPGWPGHLLALAAGALTPLALAPFDYWPLAILSIALLYLGLRGLPGKSALWRGWWYGFGAFGAGTSWIYVSIHDYGAASVPLASFLMLGFTAGVAFFFALPAWLWARCLRRDNAPLGDALAFAALWLALELFRSWFLTGFPWLYAGYSQLQGPLAGLVPVGGVWLSSFVIALSAALLVNLPRLFPHGASLLLGLVLLLGPWAAGLYLKGHAWTHSAGEPLKVVAIQGNIAQELKWDPNQVRAQLDLYRDLSLPQQDVDLIVWPETAVPILQDMASGYLGAMGHVADEKNAALITGVPVRERLTDGKSRYFNGITVVGEGAGTYLKQKLVPFGEYVPLQDLLRGLIAFFDLPMSDFARGPADQPLLKAKGYEIAPYICYEVVYPEFAAALAAQSQVLLTVSNDTWFGTSIGPLQHLQMAQMRALESGRWMIRATNNGVTGLIDPYGRIVRQIPQFQQGILRGEVIPMQGLTPYLQYRVWPLAGLAGVLLLWALLGRQLRPQERRLFG
;
A
#
# COMPACT_ATOMS: atom_id res chain seq x y z
N MET A 1 18.52 31.67 3.92
CA MET A 1 17.94 30.48 3.24
C MET A 1 18.18 30.38 1.71
N ARG A 2 18.87 31.34 1.09
CA ARG A 2 19.16 31.34 -0.36
C ARG A 2 20.04 30.16 -0.84
N TRP A 3 20.82 29.54 0.02
CA TRP A 3 21.68 28.40 -0.31
C TRP A 3 20.89 27.10 -0.60
N ILE A 4 19.71 26.92 0.03
CA ILE A 4 18.87 25.73 -0.14
C ILE A 4 18.36 25.59 -1.59
N SER A 5 17.99 26.71 -2.21
CA SER A 5 17.48 26.78 -3.58
C SER A 5 18.55 27.04 -4.64
N ARG A 6 19.85 26.95 -4.30
CA ARG A 6 20.95 27.04 -5.27
C ARG A 6 21.37 25.64 -5.77
N PRO A 7 21.84 25.52 -7.01
CA PRO A 7 22.53 24.32 -7.47
C PRO A 7 23.71 23.97 -6.56
N GLY A 8 23.94 22.67 -6.35
CA GLY A 8 25.11 22.19 -5.60
C GLY A 8 24.78 21.20 -4.47
N TRP A 9 25.83 20.60 -3.94
CA TRP A 9 25.79 19.51 -2.98
C TRP A 9 25.04 19.82 -1.67
N PRO A 10 25.16 21.01 -1.04
CA PRO A 10 24.43 21.25 0.20
C PRO A 10 22.91 21.09 0.06
N GLY A 11 22.37 21.54 -1.07
CA GLY A 11 20.95 21.37 -1.34
C GLY A 11 20.58 19.93 -1.70
N HIS A 12 21.47 19.14 -2.33
CA HIS A 12 21.23 17.72 -2.58
C HIS A 12 21.24 16.92 -1.29
N LEU A 13 22.16 17.19 -0.37
CA LEU A 13 22.22 16.56 0.96
C LEU A 13 20.97 16.91 1.79
N LEU A 14 20.50 18.15 1.73
CA LEU A 14 19.25 18.52 2.40
C LEU A 14 18.06 17.77 1.79
N ALA A 15 18.02 17.60 0.46
CA ALA A 15 16.94 16.83 -0.19
C ALA A 15 16.98 15.34 0.19
N LEU A 16 18.18 14.75 0.27
CA LEU A 16 18.38 13.38 0.78
C LEU A 16 17.83 13.24 2.21
N ALA A 17 18.22 14.16 3.10
CA ALA A 17 17.75 14.17 4.48
C ALA A 17 16.23 14.39 4.58
N ALA A 18 15.68 15.32 3.77
CA ALA A 18 14.26 15.57 3.69
C ALA A 18 13.48 14.32 3.22
N GLY A 19 13.99 13.61 2.20
CA GLY A 19 13.42 12.33 1.78
C GLY A 19 13.46 11.29 2.87
N ALA A 20 14.59 11.15 3.57
CA ALA A 20 14.75 10.20 4.67
C ALA A 20 13.82 10.47 5.88
N LEU A 21 13.21 11.67 6.00
CA LEU A 21 12.16 11.94 6.98
C LEU A 21 10.83 11.26 6.65
N THR A 22 10.58 10.91 5.38
CA THR A 22 9.28 10.35 4.93
C THR A 22 8.85 9.14 5.75
N PRO A 23 9.65 8.09 5.96
CA PRO A 23 9.23 6.93 6.73
C PRO A 23 8.94 7.24 8.22
N LEU A 24 9.51 8.30 8.78
CA LEU A 24 9.20 8.72 10.15
C LEU A 24 7.77 9.26 10.29
N ALA A 25 7.15 9.68 9.19
CA ALA A 25 5.75 10.09 9.17
C ALA A 25 4.77 8.90 9.06
N LEU A 26 5.28 7.70 8.83
CA LEU A 26 4.54 6.47 8.60
C LEU A 26 4.78 5.47 9.73
N ALA A 27 4.05 4.35 9.71
CA ALA A 27 4.29 3.28 10.68
C ALA A 27 5.74 2.77 10.63
N PRO A 28 6.31 2.44 11.79
CA PRO A 28 5.74 2.44 13.14
C PRO A 28 5.85 3.76 13.90
N PHE A 29 6.38 4.81 13.28
CA PHE A 29 6.73 6.07 13.99
C PHE A 29 5.55 7.04 14.08
N ASP A 30 4.74 7.14 13.02
CA ASP A 30 3.50 7.92 12.92
C ASP A 30 3.61 9.43 13.24
N TYR A 31 4.81 10.03 13.07
CA TYR A 31 5.02 11.47 13.20
C TYR A 31 4.50 12.20 11.96
N TRP A 32 3.17 12.18 11.74
CA TRP A 32 2.52 12.70 10.54
C TRP A 32 2.95 14.13 10.10
N PRO A 33 3.32 15.10 10.99
CA PRO A 33 3.77 16.41 10.53
C PRO A 33 5.05 16.37 9.72
N LEU A 34 5.87 15.30 9.88
CA LEU A 34 7.10 15.12 9.10
C LEU A 34 6.82 14.88 7.62
N ALA A 35 5.65 14.38 7.24
CA ALA A 35 5.25 14.29 5.84
C ALA A 35 5.16 15.69 5.20
N ILE A 36 4.54 16.65 5.91
CA ILE A 36 4.46 18.04 5.44
C ILE A 36 5.85 18.68 5.40
N LEU A 37 6.65 18.49 6.45
CA LEU A 37 8.01 19.05 6.52
C LEU A 37 8.90 18.51 5.41
N SER A 38 8.90 17.20 5.18
CA SER A 38 9.67 16.53 4.12
C SER A 38 9.37 17.14 2.76
N ILE A 39 8.07 17.22 2.41
CA ILE A 39 7.62 17.76 1.12
C ILE A 39 7.89 19.28 1.02
N ALA A 40 7.71 20.03 2.12
CA ALA A 40 8.00 21.46 2.17
C ALA A 40 9.49 21.76 1.93
N LEU A 41 10.39 20.95 2.50
CA LEU A 41 11.83 21.08 2.26
C LEU A 41 12.20 20.77 0.80
N LEU A 42 11.59 19.73 0.19
CA LEU A 42 11.77 19.46 -1.24
C LEU A 42 11.27 20.64 -2.08
N TYR A 43 10.04 21.10 -1.87
CA TYR A 43 9.45 22.21 -2.61
C TYR A 43 10.28 23.48 -2.49
N LEU A 44 10.71 23.84 -1.27
CA LEU A 44 11.60 24.96 -1.01
C LEU A 44 12.93 24.79 -1.76
N GLY A 45 13.48 23.59 -1.75
CA GLY A 45 14.76 23.26 -2.40
C GLY A 45 14.69 23.29 -3.93
N LEU A 46 13.52 23.12 -4.53
CA LEU A 46 13.30 23.17 -5.98
C LEU A 46 13.10 24.59 -6.51
N ARG A 47 12.72 25.53 -5.65
CA ARG A 47 12.44 26.92 -6.06
C ARG A 47 13.68 27.58 -6.67
N GLY A 48 13.52 28.17 -7.85
CA GLY A 48 14.62 28.87 -8.55
C GLY A 48 15.64 27.95 -9.25
N LEU A 49 15.56 26.62 -9.11
CA LEU A 49 16.47 25.72 -9.79
C LEU A 49 16.15 25.59 -11.28
N PRO A 50 17.17 25.49 -12.15
CA PRO A 50 17.00 25.06 -13.52
C PRO A 50 16.63 23.55 -13.57
N GLY A 51 15.98 23.12 -14.65
CA GLY A 51 15.44 21.78 -14.79
C GLY A 51 16.42 20.65 -14.47
N LYS A 52 17.67 20.72 -14.98
CA LYS A 52 18.71 19.71 -14.71
C LYS A 52 19.05 19.59 -13.21
N SER A 53 19.17 20.73 -12.52
CA SER A 53 19.47 20.75 -11.07
C SER A 53 18.25 20.30 -10.25
N ALA A 54 17.03 20.59 -10.71
CA ALA A 54 15.81 20.13 -10.08
C ALA A 54 15.65 18.60 -10.21
N LEU A 55 16.00 18.03 -11.38
CA LEU A 55 16.01 16.58 -11.59
C LEU A 55 16.88 15.89 -10.53
N TRP A 56 18.13 16.32 -10.40
CA TRP A 56 19.03 15.72 -9.40
C TRP A 56 18.59 15.97 -7.96
N ARG A 57 17.97 17.14 -7.68
CA ARG A 57 17.41 17.43 -6.35
C ARG A 57 16.26 16.48 -6.02
N GLY A 58 15.36 16.23 -6.96
CA GLY A 58 14.29 15.24 -6.83
C GLY A 58 14.82 13.81 -6.69
N TRP A 59 15.87 13.46 -7.45
CA TRP A 59 16.50 12.16 -7.36
C TRP A 59 17.10 11.90 -5.97
N TRP A 60 17.86 12.87 -5.40
CA TRP A 60 18.39 12.75 -4.04
C TRP A 60 17.31 12.65 -2.98
N TYR A 61 16.20 13.38 -3.15
CA TYR A 61 15.04 13.25 -2.29
C TYR A 61 14.44 11.84 -2.35
N GLY A 62 14.19 11.34 -3.56
CA GLY A 62 13.66 9.98 -3.78
C GLY A 62 14.59 8.90 -3.23
N PHE A 63 15.90 9.08 -3.44
CA PHE A 63 16.91 8.16 -2.91
C PHE A 63 16.88 8.10 -1.37
N GLY A 64 16.73 9.25 -0.71
CA GLY A 64 16.54 9.32 0.75
C GLY A 64 15.25 8.67 1.21
N ALA A 65 14.12 8.97 0.55
CA ALA A 65 12.82 8.45 0.91
C ALA A 65 12.75 6.92 0.78
N PHE A 66 13.15 6.38 -0.37
CA PHE A 66 13.12 4.93 -0.59
C PHE A 66 14.25 4.20 0.13
N GLY A 67 15.45 4.78 0.21
CA GLY A 67 16.56 4.17 0.95
C GLY A 67 16.23 3.94 2.42
N ALA A 68 15.62 4.93 3.07
CA ALA A 68 15.19 4.80 4.46
C ALA A 68 13.88 4.01 4.60
N GLY A 69 12.90 4.26 3.71
CA GLY A 69 11.53 3.73 3.86
C GLY A 69 11.31 2.32 3.32
N THR A 70 12.20 1.82 2.45
CA THR A 70 12.10 0.47 1.87
C THR A 70 13.35 -0.38 2.11
N SER A 71 14.13 -0.07 3.14
CA SER A 71 15.32 -0.82 3.54
C SER A 71 15.04 -2.30 3.85
N TRP A 72 13.79 -2.66 4.15
CA TRP A 72 13.35 -4.03 4.32
C TRP A 72 13.57 -4.92 3.07
N ILE A 73 13.70 -4.34 1.88
CA ILE A 73 14.04 -5.09 0.65
C ILE A 73 15.42 -5.76 0.78
N TYR A 74 16.37 -5.12 1.47
CA TYR A 74 17.66 -5.74 1.78
C TYR A 74 17.47 -7.02 2.59
N VAL A 75 16.62 -7.01 3.62
CA VAL A 75 16.32 -8.17 4.45
C VAL A 75 15.73 -9.31 3.60
N SER A 76 14.80 -8.99 2.71
CA SER A 76 14.19 -9.97 1.80
C SER A 76 15.23 -10.62 0.88
N ILE A 77 16.20 -9.84 0.36
CA ILE A 77 17.21 -10.31 -0.57
C ILE A 77 18.34 -11.07 0.16
N HIS A 78 18.80 -10.58 1.32
CA HIS A 78 19.91 -11.15 2.06
C HIS A 78 19.49 -12.32 2.93
N ASP A 79 18.56 -12.10 3.85
CA ASP A 79 18.22 -13.08 4.89
C ASP A 79 17.38 -14.24 4.31
N TYR A 80 16.49 -13.97 3.37
CA TYR A 80 15.57 -14.96 2.79
C TYR A 80 15.90 -15.34 1.35
N GLY A 81 16.62 -14.50 0.63
CA GLY A 81 17.05 -14.76 -0.76
C GLY A 81 18.46 -15.32 -0.86
N ALA A 82 19.14 -15.62 0.24
CA ALA A 82 20.48 -16.17 0.32
C ALA A 82 21.56 -15.39 -0.48
N ALA A 83 21.31 -14.11 -0.78
CA ALA A 83 22.28 -13.26 -1.46
C ALA A 83 23.38 -12.82 -0.50
N SER A 84 24.63 -12.77 -0.97
CA SER A 84 25.74 -12.24 -0.16
C SER A 84 25.52 -10.76 0.19
N VAL A 85 26.10 -10.30 1.30
CA VAL A 85 26.01 -8.88 1.73
C VAL A 85 26.36 -7.90 0.61
N PRO A 86 27.45 -8.05 -0.17
CA PRO A 86 27.76 -7.15 -1.28
C PRO A 86 26.68 -7.16 -2.36
N LEU A 87 26.17 -8.34 -2.73
CA LEU A 87 25.14 -8.47 -3.75
C LEU A 87 23.81 -7.88 -3.29
N ALA A 88 23.35 -8.19 -2.09
CA ALA A 88 22.12 -7.64 -1.53
C ALA A 88 22.19 -6.10 -1.41
N SER A 89 23.34 -5.57 -0.96
CA SER A 89 23.57 -4.11 -0.92
C SER A 89 23.55 -3.48 -2.30
N PHE A 90 24.19 -4.10 -3.28
CA PHE A 90 24.19 -3.63 -4.67
C PHE A 90 22.77 -3.60 -5.27
N LEU A 91 22.01 -4.68 -5.09
CA LEU A 91 20.64 -4.78 -5.59
C LEU A 91 19.71 -3.75 -4.90
N MET A 92 19.84 -3.59 -3.58
CA MET A 92 19.07 -2.61 -2.82
C MET A 92 19.40 -1.18 -3.25
N LEU A 93 20.68 -0.84 -3.42
CA LEU A 93 21.10 0.48 -3.92
C LEU A 93 20.62 0.72 -5.34
N GLY A 94 20.73 -0.28 -6.21
CA GLY A 94 20.23 -0.22 -7.59
C GLY A 94 18.71 -0.01 -7.65
N PHE A 95 17.95 -0.74 -6.83
CA PHE A 95 16.51 -0.53 -6.70
C PHE A 95 16.20 0.89 -6.23
N THR A 96 16.82 1.33 -5.13
CA THR A 96 16.61 2.67 -4.57
C THR A 96 16.96 3.77 -5.59
N ALA A 97 18.07 3.62 -6.31
CA ALA A 97 18.48 4.55 -7.34
C ALA A 97 17.48 4.61 -8.51
N GLY A 98 16.95 3.45 -8.90
CA GLY A 98 15.93 3.35 -9.95
C GLY A 98 14.59 4.00 -9.55
N VAL A 99 14.06 3.65 -8.38
CA VAL A 99 12.78 4.21 -7.92
C VAL A 99 12.87 5.69 -7.54
N ALA A 100 14.08 6.21 -7.25
CA ALA A 100 14.30 7.63 -7.01
C ALA A 100 13.93 8.50 -8.24
N PHE A 101 13.94 7.94 -9.44
CA PHE A 101 13.48 8.64 -10.65
C PHE A 101 12.01 9.01 -10.63
N PHE A 102 11.18 8.34 -9.83
CA PHE A 102 9.80 8.77 -9.61
C PHE A 102 9.73 10.21 -9.04
N PHE A 103 10.69 10.65 -8.27
CA PHE A 103 10.76 12.03 -7.77
C PHE A 103 11.62 12.94 -8.68
N ALA A 104 12.61 12.40 -9.36
CA ALA A 104 13.49 13.14 -10.24
C ALA A 104 12.72 13.74 -11.43
N LEU A 105 11.95 12.90 -12.14
CA LEU A 105 11.22 13.32 -13.33
C LEU A 105 10.14 14.38 -13.04
N PRO A 106 9.28 14.22 -12.01
CA PRO A 106 8.36 15.27 -11.62
C PRO A 106 9.03 16.57 -11.18
N ALA A 107 10.14 16.49 -10.44
CA ALA A 107 10.89 17.69 -10.04
C ALA A 107 11.43 18.45 -11.26
N TRP A 108 11.96 17.73 -12.26
CA TRP A 108 12.36 18.30 -13.53
C TRP A 108 11.19 18.93 -14.29
N LEU A 109 10.06 18.20 -14.40
CA LEU A 109 8.86 18.67 -15.10
C LEU A 109 8.29 19.92 -14.43
N TRP A 110 8.23 19.93 -13.08
CA TRP A 110 7.77 21.09 -12.35
C TRP A 110 8.65 22.31 -12.61
N ALA A 111 9.96 22.17 -12.45
CA ALA A 111 10.90 23.29 -12.65
C ALA A 111 10.91 23.80 -14.11
N ARG A 112 10.77 22.91 -15.09
CA ARG A 112 10.86 23.22 -16.52
C ARG A 112 9.56 23.73 -17.13
N CYS A 113 8.40 23.21 -16.64
CA CYS A 113 7.12 23.39 -17.34
C CYS A 113 6.01 23.99 -16.47
N LEU A 114 5.97 23.72 -15.17
CA LEU A 114 4.81 24.01 -14.32
C LEU A 114 5.02 25.16 -13.33
N ARG A 115 6.27 25.42 -12.92
CA ARG A 115 6.60 26.44 -11.91
C ARG A 115 6.14 27.84 -12.33
N ARG A 116 5.51 28.55 -11.37
CA ARG A 116 4.94 29.89 -11.55
C ARG A 116 5.47 30.87 -10.50
N ASP A 117 6.61 31.47 -10.76
CA ASP A 117 7.28 32.37 -9.79
C ASP A 117 6.43 33.56 -9.37
N ASN A 118 5.57 34.10 -10.28
CA ASN A 118 4.72 35.27 -10.03
C ASN A 118 3.26 34.92 -9.60
N ALA A 119 2.95 33.64 -9.37
CA ALA A 119 1.61 33.19 -8.98
C ALA A 119 1.74 32.12 -7.88
N PRO A 120 2.10 32.52 -6.64
CA PRO A 120 2.45 31.58 -5.59
C PRO A 120 1.34 30.59 -5.22
N LEU A 121 0.07 31.00 -5.30
CA LEU A 121 -1.06 30.11 -5.10
C LEU A 121 -1.18 29.06 -6.22
N GLY A 122 -1.07 29.51 -7.46
CA GLY A 122 -1.11 28.62 -8.63
C GLY A 122 0.09 27.67 -8.69
N ASP A 123 1.26 28.12 -8.20
CA ASP A 123 2.45 27.30 -8.08
C ASP A 123 2.26 26.17 -7.07
N ALA A 124 1.65 26.47 -5.91
CA ALA A 124 1.31 25.47 -4.89
C ALA A 124 0.30 24.42 -5.40
N LEU A 125 -0.76 24.87 -6.10
CA LEU A 125 -1.78 23.98 -6.68
C LEU A 125 -1.16 23.06 -7.77
N ALA A 126 -0.33 23.61 -8.65
CA ALA A 126 0.36 22.83 -9.68
C ALA A 126 1.31 21.79 -9.09
N PHE A 127 2.03 22.14 -8.02
CA PHE A 127 2.91 21.21 -7.32
C PHE A 127 2.13 20.08 -6.66
N ALA A 128 1.05 20.38 -5.95
CA ALA A 128 0.20 19.36 -5.32
C ALA A 128 -0.45 18.44 -6.36
N ALA A 129 -0.93 18.98 -7.47
CA ALA A 129 -1.47 18.20 -8.58
C ALA A 129 -0.42 17.26 -9.21
N LEU A 130 0.81 17.75 -9.36
CA LEU A 130 1.92 16.93 -9.86
C LEU A 130 2.31 15.84 -8.86
N TRP A 131 2.29 16.13 -7.56
CA TRP A 131 2.52 15.13 -6.52
C TRP A 131 1.48 14.00 -6.58
N LEU A 132 0.20 14.35 -6.67
CA LEU A 132 -0.86 13.36 -6.84
C LEU A 132 -0.68 12.54 -8.13
N ALA A 133 -0.38 13.20 -9.24
CA ALA A 133 -0.13 12.53 -10.53
C ALA A 133 1.05 11.56 -10.45
N LEU A 134 2.12 11.92 -9.70
CA LEU A 134 3.25 11.04 -9.43
C LEU A 134 2.84 9.79 -8.65
N GLU A 135 2.08 9.95 -7.56
CA GLU A 135 1.63 8.79 -6.76
C GLU A 135 0.70 7.89 -7.58
N LEU A 136 -0.21 8.48 -8.35
CA LEU A 136 -1.08 7.75 -9.29
C LEU A 136 -0.27 7.00 -10.34
N PHE A 137 0.71 7.63 -10.96
CA PHE A 137 1.60 6.98 -11.94
C PHE A 137 2.34 5.80 -11.31
N ARG A 138 2.88 5.97 -10.11
CA ARG A 138 3.61 4.95 -9.37
C ARG A 138 2.73 3.77 -8.93
N SER A 139 1.40 3.94 -8.90
CA SER A 139 0.48 2.86 -8.51
C SER A 139 0.34 1.74 -9.54
N TRP A 140 0.73 1.97 -10.80
CA TRP A 140 0.57 1.01 -11.89
C TRP A 140 1.79 0.82 -12.79
N PHE A 141 2.67 1.84 -12.89
CA PHE A 141 3.84 1.77 -13.76
C PHE A 141 4.79 0.64 -13.34
N LEU A 142 5.21 -0.21 -14.30
CA LEU A 142 6.01 -1.43 -14.05
C LEU A 142 5.41 -2.32 -12.95
N THR A 143 4.11 -2.59 -13.05
CA THR A 143 3.26 -3.30 -12.08
C THR A 143 2.87 -2.51 -10.83
N GLY A 144 3.49 -1.37 -10.60
CA GLY A 144 3.22 -0.48 -9.48
C GLY A 144 4.07 -0.77 -8.24
N PHE A 145 4.43 0.31 -7.54
CA PHE A 145 5.06 0.25 -6.22
C PHE A 145 4.37 1.27 -5.29
N PRO A 146 3.17 0.94 -4.73
CA PRO A 146 2.34 1.84 -3.93
C PRO A 146 2.82 1.95 -2.48
N TRP A 147 4.11 2.08 -2.26
CA TRP A 147 4.74 2.23 -0.95
C TRP A 147 5.06 3.70 -0.67
N LEU A 148 5.04 4.14 0.60
CA LEU A 148 5.39 5.50 1.04
C LEU A 148 4.53 6.61 0.42
N TYR A 149 3.23 6.40 0.17
CA TYR A 149 2.34 7.52 -0.16
C TYR A 149 2.18 8.43 1.05
N ALA A 150 2.24 9.74 0.81
CA ALA A 150 2.18 10.72 1.88
C ALA A 150 0.88 10.60 2.72
N GLY A 151 -0.22 10.24 2.07
CA GLY A 151 -1.53 10.08 2.69
C GLY A 151 -1.60 9.01 3.76
N TYR A 152 -0.75 7.98 3.73
CA TYR A 152 -0.71 6.97 4.80
C TYR A 152 -0.38 7.55 6.17
N SER A 153 0.36 8.65 6.23
CA SER A 153 0.65 9.37 7.47
C SER A 153 -0.60 9.87 8.20
N GLN A 154 -1.75 9.94 7.51
CA GLN A 154 -3.00 10.48 8.04
C GLN A 154 -3.98 9.40 8.53
N LEU A 155 -3.57 8.15 8.61
CA LEU A 155 -4.43 7.06 9.05
C LEU A 155 -5.16 7.38 10.39
N GLN A 156 -4.45 7.93 11.35
CA GLN A 156 -5.00 8.40 12.63
C GLN A 156 -4.87 9.92 12.79
N GLY A 157 -4.38 10.61 11.76
CA GLY A 157 -4.17 12.04 11.74
C GLY A 157 -5.46 12.86 11.59
N PRO A 158 -5.33 14.19 11.54
CA PRO A 158 -6.49 15.07 11.34
C PRO A 158 -7.21 14.89 10.00
N LEU A 159 -6.51 14.43 8.93
CA LEU A 159 -7.13 14.19 7.62
C LEU A 159 -7.79 12.82 7.50
N ALA A 160 -7.79 11.98 8.54
CA ALA A 160 -8.42 10.65 8.50
C ALA A 160 -9.89 10.70 8.03
N GLY A 161 -10.64 11.76 8.38
CA GLY A 161 -12.02 11.94 7.92
C GLY A 161 -12.19 12.18 6.41
N LEU A 162 -11.11 12.58 5.70
CA LEU A 162 -11.13 12.72 4.24
C LEU A 162 -10.81 11.42 3.49
N VAL A 163 -10.29 10.42 4.20
CA VAL A 163 -9.92 9.14 3.59
C VAL A 163 -11.12 8.41 2.97
N PRO A 164 -12.29 8.30 3.63
CA PRO A 164 -13.48 7.73 2.99
C PRO A 164 -14.02 8.57 1.81
N VAL A 165 -13.60 9.84 1.69
CA VAL A 165 -14.05 10.75 0.61
C VAL A 165 -13.22 10.57 -0.66
N GLY A 166 -11.89 10.52 -0.55
CA GLY A 166 -11.01 10.48 -1.71
C GLY A 166 -9.80 9.53 -1.57
N GLY A 167 -9.88 8.60 -0.63
CA GLY A 167 -8.81 7.63 -0.38
C GLY A 167 -7.52 8.27 0.14
N VAL A 168 -6.48 7.47 0.18
CA VAL A 168 -5.11 7.93 0.47
C VAL A 168 -4.67 9.08 -0.43
N TRP A 169 -5.24 9.14 -1.64
CA TRP A 169 -4.94 10.14 -2.68
C TRP A 169 -5.29 11.57 -2.28
N LEU A 170 -6.49 11.77 -1.70
CA LEU A 170 -6.92 13.09 -1.24
C LEU A 170 -6.04 13.57 -0.09
N SER A 171 -5.72 12.69 0.84
CA SER A 171 -4.80 13.01 1.94
C SER A 171 -3.41 13.39 1.44
N SER A 172 -2.85 12.64 0.47
CA SER A 172 -1.57 12.98 -0.19
C SER A 172 -1.60 14.34 -0.88
N PHE A 173 -2.68 14.62 -1.62
CA PHE A 173 -2.86 15.92 -2.28
C PHE A 173 -2.89 17.07 -1.28
N VAL A 174 -3.68 16.94 -0.20
CA VAL A 174 -3.79 17.97 0.85
C VAL A 174 -2.46 18.19 1.57
N ILE A 175 -1.69 17.14 1.86
CA ILE A 175 -0.36 17.24 2.48
C ILE A 175 0.59 18.01 1.57
N ALA A 176 0.66 17.65 0.27
CA ALA A 176 1.52 18.32 -0.69
C ALA A 176 1.11 19.79 -0.91
N LEU A 177 -0.21 20.06 -0.97
CA LEU A 177 -0.73 21.41 -1.06
C LEU A 177 -0.39 22.23 0.20
N SER A 178 -0.58 21.67 1.37
CA SER A 178 -0.24 22.32 2.65
C SER A 178 1.25 22.65 2.71
N ALA A 179 2.12 21.72 2.33
CA ALA A 179 3.57 21.93 2.28
C ALA A 179 3.96 23.10 1.37
N ALA A 180 3.39 23.15 0.15
CA ALA A 180 3.67 24.19 -0.81
C ALA A 180 3.08 25.57 -0.40
N LEU A 181 1.87 25.59 0.19
CA LEU A 181 1.24 26.81 0.71
C LEU A 181 2.02 27.39 1.89
N LEU A 182 2.45 26.58 2.85
CA LEU A 182 3.25 27.02 3.98
C LEU A 182 4.55 27.71 3.52
N VAL A 183 5.24 27.14 2.52
CA VAL A 183 6.45 27.74 1.95
C VAL A 183 6.14 29.03 1.18
N ASN A 184 4.97 29.13 0.57
CA ASN A 184 4.56 30.31 -0.20
C ASN A 184 3.85 31.39 0.64
N LEU A 185 3.51 31.11 1.90
CA LEU A 185 2.76 32.02 2.74
C LEU A 185 3.34 33.46 2.79
N PRO A 186 4.68 33.68 2.95
CA PRO A 186 5.26 35.01 2.93
C PRO A 186 5.06 35.77 1.61
N ARG A 187 4.86 35.05 0.50
CA ARG A 187 4.64 35.64 -0.83
C ARG A 187 3.15 35.97 -1.08
N LEU A 188 2.25 35.37 -0.31
CA LEU A 188 0.82 35.64 -0.37
C LEU A 188 0.43 36.88 0.46
N PHE A 189 1.19 37.20 1.52
CA PHE A 189 0.88 38.33 2.42
C PHE A 189 0.61 39.67 1.70
N PRO A 190 1.36 40.06 0.65
CA PRO A 190 1.08 41.33 -0.03
C PRO A 190 -0.24 41.37 -0.83
N HIS A 191 -0.89 40.20 -1.01
CA HIS A 191 -2.08 40.04 -1.88
C HIS A 191 -3.26 39.51 -1.08
N GLY A 192 -4.04 40.39 -0.44
CA GLY A 192 -5.09 40.03 0.51
C GLY A 192 -6.07 38.93 0.07
N ALA A 193 -6.60 39.02 -1.16
CA ALA A 193 -7.51 38.00 -1.70
C ALA A 193 -6.80 36.63 -1.91
N SER A 194 -5.57 36.65 -2.41
CA SER A 194 -4.77 35.43 -2.60
C SER A 194 -4.35 34.83 -1.26
N LEU A 195 -4.08 35.65 -0.25
CA LEU A 195 -3.79 35.20 1.10
C LEU A 195 -5.02 34.53 1.71
N LEU A 196 -6.18 35.16 1.64
CA LEU A 196 -7.43 34.59 2.15
C LEU A 196 -7.73 33.24 1.51
N LEU A 197 -7.68 33.15 0.18
CA LEU A 197 -7.88 31.90 -0.55
C LEU A 197 -6.80 30.85 -0.18
N GLY A 198 -5.55 31.26 -0.03
CA GLY A 198 -4.47 30.38 0.42
C GLY A 198 -4.69 29.82 1.83
N LEU A 199 -5.21 30.65 2.75
CA LEU A 199 -5.57 30.22 4.09
C LEU A 199 -6.77 29.26 4.09
N VAL A 200 -7.78 29.54 3.26
CA VAL A 200 -8.95 28.63 3.10
C VAL A 200 -8.48 27.28 2.55
N LEU A 201 -7.62 27.26 1.54
CA LEU A 201 -7.08 26.02 0.97
C LEU A 201 -6.10 25.29 1.92
N LEU A 202 -5.43 26.03 2.79
CA LEU A 202 -4.54 25.46 3.81
C LEU A 202 -5.32 24.88 4.98
N LEU A 203 -6.29 25.60 5.54
CA LEU A 203 -6.97 25.24 6.79
C LEU A 203 -8.27 24.46 6.55
N GLY A 204 -8.99 24.77 5.47
CA GLY A 204 -10.29 24.17 5.16
C GLY A 204 -10.27 22.64 5.09
N PRO A 205 -9.35 22.01 4.33
CA PRO A 205 -9.28 20.55 4.27
C PRO A 205 -8.97 19.89 5.62
N TRP A 206 -8.14 20.52 6.45
CA TRP A 206 -7.85 20.03 7.81
C TRP A 206 -9.05 20.14 8.73
N ALA A 207 -9.79 21.25 8.68
CA ALA A 207 -11.04 21.41 9.41
C ALA A 207 -12.10 20.40 8.95
N ALA A 208 -12.23 20.20 7.63
CA ALA A 208 -13.13 19.21 7.06
C ALA A 208 -12.74 17.77 7.47
N GLY A 209 -11.45 17.45 7.47
CA GLY A 209 -10.93 16.16 7.92
C GLY A 209 -11.25 15.89 9.39
N LEU A 210 -11.05 16.87 10.24
CA LEU A 210 -11.41 16.78 11.67
C LEU A 210 -12.91 16.63 11.86
N TYR A 211 -13.74 17.40 11.14
CA TYR A 211 -15.20 17.35 11.22
C TYR A 211 -15.77 16.00 10.77
N LEU A 212 -15.22 15.43 9.70
CA LEU A 212 -15.64 14.13 9.16
C LEU A 212 -15.02 12.94 9.88
N LYS A 213 -14.05 13.17 10.77
CA LYS A 213 -13.39 12.08 11.51
C LYS A 213 -14.39 11.37 12.42
N GLY A 214 -14.60 10.08 12.18
CA GLY A 214 -15.59 9.28 12.89
C GLY A 214 -16.99 9.31 12.28
N HIS A 215 -17.20 10.00 11.14
CA HIS A 215 -18.46 9.94 10.42
C HIS A 215 -18.68 8.52 9.85
N ALA A 216 -19.85 7.94 10.11
CA ALA A 216 -20.22 6.62 9.61
C ALA A 216 -20.76 6.73 8.18
N TRP A 217 -19.97 6.30 7.20
CA TRP A 217 -20.34 6.26 5.78
C TRP A 217 -21.09 4.98 5.39
N THR A 218 -20.95 3.95 6.22
CA THR A 218 -21.52 2.61 6.01
C THR A 218 -22.27 2.18 7.26
N HIS A 219 -23.11 1.17 7.14
CA HIS A 219 -23.92 0.66 8.26
C HIS A 219 -23.88 -0.87 8.28
N SER A 220 -24.26 -1.47 9.40
CA SER A 220 -24.29 -2.92 9.55
C SER A 220 -25.22 -3.57 8.53
N ALA A 221 -24.76 -4.66 7.92
CA ALA A 221 -25.53 -5.52 7.01
C ALA A 221 -26.16 -6.74 7.73
N GLY A 222 -25.81 -6.96 8.98
CA GLY A 222 -26.30 -8.11 9.76
C GLY A 222 -25.66 -8.19 11.13
N GLU A 223 -25.81 -9.33 11.76
CA GLU A 223 -25.23 -9.62 13.08
C GLU A 223 -23.69 -9.73 13.01
N PRO A 224 -23.00 -9.44 14.12
CA PRO A 224 -21.55 -9.63 14.20
C PRO A 224 -21.16 -11.09 13.95
N LEU A 225 -20.14 -11.31 13.15
CA LEU A 225 -19.52 -12.61 12.90
C LEU A 225 -18.40 -12.85 13.91
N LYS A 226 -18.45 -13.97 14.59
CA LYS A 226 -17.43 -14.43 15.52
C LYS A 226 -16.25 -15.01 14.76
N VAL A 227 -15.09 -14.39 14.87
CA VAL A 227 -13.88 -14.72 14.10
C VAL A 227 -12.82 -15.33 14.99
N VAL A 228 -12.23 -16.40 14.50
CA VAL A 228 -10.97 -16.97 14.99
C VAL A 228 -9.93 -16.87 13.89
N ALA A 229 -8.89 -16.06 14.07
CA ALA A 229 -7.74 -15.98 13.16
C ALA A 229 -6.53 -16.65 13.84
N ILE A 230 -5.85 -17.55 13.10
CA ILE A 230 -4.73 -18.33 13.62
C ILE A 230 -3.44 -17.81 13.07
N GLN A 231 -2.48 -17.52 13.94
CA GLN A 231 -1.09 -17.17 13.63
C GLN A 231 -0.19 -18.37 13.95
N GLY A 232 0.32 -19.04 12.91
CA GLY A 232 1.12 -20.24 13.07
C GLY A 232 2.56 -19.98 13.51
N ASN A 233 3.09 -18.81 13.19
CA ASN A 233 4.50 -18.42 13.42
C ASN A 233 5.50 -19.45 12.89
N ILE A 234 5.23 -19.99 11.71
CA ILE A 234 6.07 -20.98 11.05
C ILE A 234 7.25 -20.27 10.39
N ALA A 235 8.47 -20.71 10.70
CA ALA A 235 9.68 -20.17 10.08
C ALA A 235 9.68 -20.42 8.57
N GLN A 236 10.22 -19.49 7.79
CA GLN A 236 10.17 -19.53 6.32
C GLN A 236 10.92 -20.75 5.76
N GLU A 237 12.01 -21.15 6.39
CA GLU A 237 12.84 -22.29 6.00
C GLU A 237 12.07 -23.63 6.14
N LEU A 238 11.14 -23.71 7.08
CA LEU A 238 10.33 -24.90 7.33
C LEU A 238 9.08 -24.94 6.45
N LYS A 239 8.64 -23.81 5.91
CA LYS A 239 7.35 -23.69 5.24
C LYS A 239 7.23 -24.60 4.01
N TRP A 240 8.33 -24.77 3.27
CA TRP A 240 8.36 -25.57 2.05
C TRP A 240 9.14 -26.89 2.19
N ASP A 241 9.55 -27.25 3.43
CA ASP A 241 10.18 -28.55 3.68
C ASP A 241 9.12 -29.66 3.64
N PRO A 242 9.21 -30.64 2.70
CA PRO A 242 8.26 -31.74 2.60
C PRO A 242 8.13 -32.56 3.90
N ASN A 243 9.18 -32.62 4.73
CA ASN A 243 9.15 -33.33 6.01
C ASN A 243 8.35 -32.58 7.09
N GLN A 244 8.13 -31.28 6.92
CA GLN A 244 7.41 -30.42 7.86
C GLN A 244 5.93 -30.20 7.50
N VAL A 245 5.52 -30.63 6.30
CA VAL A 245 4.13 -30.41 5.81
C VAL A 245 3.11 -30.96 6.81
N ARG A 246 3.30 -32.20 7.29
CA ARG A 246 2.36 -32.81 8.24
C ARG A 246 2.28 -32.05 9.54
N ALA A 247 3.41 -31.65 10.11
CA ALA A 247 3.47 -30.89 11.35
C ALA A 247 2.75 -29.52 11.21
N GLN A 248 2.90 -28.88 10.04
CA GLN A 248 2.20 -27.61 9.75
C GLN A 248 0.69 -27.80 9.63
N LEU A 249 0.23 -28.83 8.94
CA LEU A 249 -1.20 -29.15 8.83
C LEU A 249 -1.80 -29.51 10.19
N ASP A 250 -1.09 -30.34 10.97
CA ASP A 250 -1.49 -30.73 12.34
C ASP A 250 -1.60 -29.49 13.24
N LEU A 251 -0.64 -28.55 13.16
CA LEU A 251 -0.66 -27.29 13.93
C LEU A 251 -1.95 -26.49 13.68
N TYR A 252 -2.32 -26.23 12.43
CA TYR A 252 -3.53 -25.45 12.12
C TYR A 252 -4.80 -26.21 12.50
N ARG A 253 -4.84 -27.53 12.30
CA ARG A 253 -5.93 -28.39 12.76
C ARG A 253 -6.09 -28.31 14.28
N ASP A 254 -5.02 -28.56 15.03
CA ASP A 254 -5.05 -28.67 16.49
C ASP A 254 -5.40 -27.34 17.17
N LEU A 255 -5.00 -26.21 16.56
CA LEU A 255 -5.41 -24.87 17.00
C LEU A 255 -6.87 -24.56 16.66
N SER A 256 -7.44 -25.18 15.62
CA SER A 256 -8.82 -24.96 15.17
C SER A 256 -9.85 -25.85 15.88
N LEU A 257 -9.50 -27.12 16.18
CA LEU A 257 -10.42 -28.09 16.76
C LEU A 257 -11.07 -27.64 18.07
N PRO A 258 -10.35 -27.04 19.04
CA PRO A 258 -10.93 -26.61 20.30
C PRO A 258 -11.84 -25.39 20.19
N GLN A 259 -11.86 -24.69 19.05
CA GLN A 259 -12.61 -23.45 18.91
C GLN A 259 -14.11 -23.75 18.81
N GLN A 260 -14.88 -23.20 19.75
CA GLN A 260 -16.33 -23.29 19.80
C GLN A 260 -16.94 -21.90 19.64
N ASP A 261 -18.22 -21.85 19.24
CA ASP A 261 -18.96 -20.60 19.07
C ASP A 261 -18.22 -19.63 18.14
N VAL A 262 -18.02 -20.08 16.89
CA VAL A 262 -17.26 -19.38 15.85
C VAL A 262 -18.01 -19.44 14.52
N ASP A 263 -18.02 -18.31 13.79
CA ASP A 263 -18.59 -18.23 12.44
C ASP A 263 -17.51 -18.34 11.35
N LEU A 264 -16.33 -17.74 11.60
CA LEU A 264 -15.21 -17.73 10.65
C LEU A 264 -13.93 -18.22 11.35
N ILE A 265 -13.31 -19.26 10.80
CA ILE A 265 -11.94 -19.66 11.11
C ILE A 265 -11.05 -19.20 9.95
N VAL A 266 -10.01 -18.44 10.23
CA VAL A 266 -9.15 -17.87 9.19
C VAL A 266 -7.69 -18.27 9.43
N TRP A 267 -7.10 -18.90 8.42
CA TRP A 267 -5.68 -19.24 8.38
C TRP A 267 -4.94 -18.33 7.42
N PRO A 268 -3.64 -18.09 7.63
CA PRO A 268 -2.87 -17.15 6.82
C PRO A 268 -2.57 -17.66 5.40
N GLU A 269 -1.82 -16.84 4.66
CA GLU A 269 -1.31 -17.15 3.33
C GLU A 269 -0.51 -18.44 3.32
N THR A 270 -0.86 -19.36 2.40
CA THR A 270 -0.20 -20.66 2.24
C THR A 270 -0.09 -21.44 3.57
N ALA A 271 -1.13 -21.42 4.38
CA ALA A 271 -1.20 -22.22 5.61
C ALA A 271 -1.24 -23.72 5.30
N VAL A 272 -1.77 -24.08 4.14
CA VAL A 272 -1.71 -25.43 3.55
C VAL A 272 -0.62 -25.42 2.47
N PRO A 273 0.63 -25.87 2.76
CA PRO A 273 1.77 -25.70 1.87
C PRO A 273 1.88 -26.81 0.82
N ILE A 274 0.76 -27.39 0.39
CA ILE A 274 0.65 -28.36 -0.69
C ILE A 274 -0.48 -27.94 -1.64
N LEU A 275 -0.41 -28.41 -2.89
CA LEU A 275 -1.40 -28.07 -3.91
C LEU A 275 -2.81 -28.44 -3.48
N GLN A 276 -3.79 -27.60 -3.77
CA GLN A 276 -5.19 -27.76 -3.37
C GLN A 276 -5.77 -29.14 -3.77
N ASP A 277 -5.46 -29.61 -4.97
CA ASP A 277 -5.90 -30.92 -5.46
C ASP A 277 -5.27 -32.09 -4.66
N MET A 278 -4.05 -31.93 -4.21
CA MET A 278 -3.36 -32.91 -3.33
C MET A 278 -3.86 -32.80 -1.88
N ALA A 279 -4.27 -31.63 -1.44
CA ALA A 279 -4.79 -31.36 -0.10
C ALA A 279 -6.29 -31.66 0.03
N SER A 280 -6.98 -32.16 -1.02
CA SER A 280 -8.44 -32.30 -1.05
C SER A 280 -9.02 -33.12 0.11
N GLY A 281 -8.36 -34.22 0.48
CA GLY A 281 -8.76 -35.02 1.65
C GLY A 281 -8.65 -34.27 2.99
N TYR A 282 -7.55 -33.52 3.18
CA TYR A 282 -7.35 -32.70 4.38
C TYR A 282 -8.34 -31.53 4.43
N LEU A 283 -8.50 -30.81 3.32
CA LEU A 283 -9.46 -29.70 3.23
C LEU A 283 -10.91 -30.18 3.43
N GLY A 284 -11.25 -31.35 2.89
CA GLY A 284 -12.55 -31.98 3.11
C GLY A 284 -12.78 -32.32 4.59
N ALA A 285 -11.78 -32.92 5.27
CA ALA A 285 -11.89 -33.21 6.71
C ALA A 285 -12.03 -31.91 7.53
N MET A 286 -11.28 -30.88 7.22
CA MET A 286 -11.40 -29.58 7.89
C MET A 286 -12.71 -28.86 7.55
N GLY A 287 -13.28 -29.09 6.37
CA GLY A 287 -14.61 -28.63 5.98
C GLY A 287 -15.68 -29.24 6.88
N HIS A 288 -15.65 -30.58 7.11
CA HIS A 288 -16.58 -31.24 8.04
C HIS A 288 -16.45 -30.70 9.47
N VAL A 289 -15.22 -30.46 9.93
CA VAL A 289 -15.00 -29.82 11.25
C VAL A 289 -15.64 -28.45 11.32
N ALA A 290 -15.53 -27.66 10.24
CA ALA A 290 -16.16 -26.34 10.16
C ALA A 290 -17.69 -26.43 10.11
N ASP A 291 -18.26 -27.38 9.32
CA ASP A 291 -19.71 -27.63 9.23
C ASP A 291 -20.29 -28.04 10.58
N GLU A 292 -19.65 -28.96 11.33
CA GLU A 292 -20.06 -29.34 12.68
C GLU A 292 -20.14 -28.16 13.66
N LYS A 293 -19.34 -27.11 13.40
CA LYS A 293 -19.33 -25.86 14.18
C LYS A 293 -20.28 -24.81 13.61
N ASN A 294 -20.96 -25.10 12.49
CA ASN A 294 -21.70 -24.12 11.72
C ASN A 294 -20.81 -22.92 11.34
N ALA A 295 -19.57 -23.16 10.94
CA ALA A 295 -18.56 -22.18 10.62
C ALA A 295 -18.03 -22.33 9.19
N ALA A 296 -17.44 -21.26 8.63
CA ALA A 296 -16.62 -21.31 7.43
C ALA A 296 -15.13 -21.27 7.78
N LEU A 297 -14.34 -22.11 7.14
CA LEU A 297 -12.89 -22.07 7.23
C LEU A 297 -12.33 -21.46 5.94
N ILE A 298 -11.53 -20.40 6.08
CA ILE A 298 -10.86 -19.69 4.97
C ILE A 298 -9.36 -19.89 5.13
N THR A 299 -8.69 -20.39 4.09
CA THR A 299 -7.26 -20.74 4.16
C THR A 299 -6.51 -20.41 2.88
N GLY A 300 -5.26 -19.95 3.03
CA GLY A 300 -4.32 -19.84 1.92
C GLY A 300 -3.80 -21.22 1.48
N VAL A 301 -3.80 -21.48 0.18
CA VAL A 301 -3.38 -22.73 -0.46
C VAL A 301 -2.86 -22.49 -1.86
N PRO A 302 -1.77 -23.12 -2.31
CA PRO A 302 -1.35 -23.08 -3.72
C PRO A 302 -2.32 -23.89 -4.59
N VAL A 303 -2.67 -23.32 -5.75
CA VAL A 303 -3.62 -23.91 -6.70
C VAL A 303 -2.91 -24.25 -8.00
N ARG A 304 -3.20 -25.42 -8.56
CA ARG A 304 -2.69 -25.86 -9.86
C ARG A 304 -3.83 -25.93 -10.88
N GLU A 305 -3.61 -25.30 -12.01
CA GLU A 305 -4.44 -25.43 -13.21
C GLU A 305 -3.68 -26.27 -14.25
N ARG A 306 -4.31 -27.33 -14.76
CA ARG A 306 -3.76 -28.12 -15.86
C ARG A 306 -4.25 -27.56 -17.18
N LEU A 307 -3.31 -27.21 -18.06
CA LEU A 307 -3.61 -26.69 -19.38
C LEU A 307 -3.84 -27.83 -20.37
N THR A 308 -4.52 -27.51 -21.47
CA THR A 308 -4.82 -28.46 -22.55
C THR A 308 -3.57 -28.99 -23.25
N ASP A 309 -2.44 -28.26 -23.21
CA ASP A 309 -1.14 -28.65 -23.76
C ASP A 309 -0.32 -29.58 -22.81
N GLY A 310 -0.90 -29.98 -21.67
CA GLY A 310 -0.28 -30.84 -20.67
C GLY A 310 0.60 -30.08 -19.67
N LYS A 311 0.81 -28.78 -19.86
CA LYS A 311 1.52 -27.94 -18.88
C LYS A 311 0.63 -27.61 -17.69
N SER A 312 1.25 -27.13 -16.60
CA SER A 312 0.54 -26.66 -15.42
C SER A 312 0.90 -25.21 -15.15
N ARG A 313 -0.11 -24.45 -14.68
CA ARG A 313 0.08 -23.14 -14.06
C ARG A 313 -0.16 -23.26 -12.57
N TYR A 314 0.61 -22.51 -11.81
CA TYR A 314 0.52 -22.48 -10.36
C TYR A 314 0.11 -21.09 -9.90
N PHE A 315 -0.80 -21.03 -8.93
CA PHE A 315 -1.32 -19.78 -8.39
C PHE A 315 -1.21 -19.80 -6.85
N ASN A 316 -0.94 -18.65 -6.28
CA ASN A 316 -1.18 -18.42 -4.87
C ASN A 316 -2.68 -18.16 -4.68
N GLY A 317 -3.34 -18.90 -3.80
CA GLY A 317 -4.80 -18.84 -3.68
C GLY A 317 -5.31 -18.84 -2.25
N ILE A 318 -6.60 -18.51 -2.13
CA ILE A 318 -7.40 -18.67 -0.91
C ILE A 318 -8.59 -19.54 -1.26
N THR A 319 -8.93 -20.50 -0.41
CA THR A 319 -10.14 -21.31 -0.57
C THR A 319 -10.99 -21.28 0.70
N VAL A 320 -12.29 -21.50 0.52
CA VAL A 320 -13.28 -21.59 1.61
C VAL A 320 -13.84 -23.00 1.66
N VAL A 321 -13.93 -23.57 2.85
CA VAL A 321 -14.60 -24.85 3.12
C VAL A 321 -15.54 -24.72 4.33
N GLY A 322 -16.51 -25.64 4.46
CA GLY A 322 -17.57 -25.54 5.48
C GLY A 322 -18.70 -24.62 5.02
N GLU A 323 -19.27 -23.83 5.90
CA GLU A 323 -20.37 -22.87 5.66
C GLU A 323 -19.97 -21.70 4.75
N GLY A 324 -19.40 -22.01 3.59
CA GLY A 324 -18.96 -21.06 2.61
C GLY A 324 -18.50 -21.72 1.31
N ALA A 325 -18.08 -20.89 0.35
CA ALA A 325 -17.62 -21.36 -0.96
C ALA A 325 -16.72 -20.34 -1.63
N GLY A 326 -15.92 -20.81 -2.56
CA GLY A 326 -15.11 -20.01 -3.45
C GLY A 326 -13.63 -20.29 -3.32
N THR A 327 -12.93 -20.08 -4.42
CA THR A 327 -11.47 -20.05 -4.49
C THR A 327 -11.08 -18.78 -5.24
N TYR A 328 -10.17 -18.02 -4.66
CA TYR A 328 -9.63 -16.79 -5.21
C TYR A 328 -8.15 -17.01 -5.54
N LEU A 329 -7.72 -16.56 -6.71
CA LEU A 329 -6.36 -16.66 -7.21
C LEU A 329 -5.71 -15.27 -7.25
N LYS A 330 -4.53 -15.14 -6.69
CA LYS A 330 -3.79 -13.87 -6.56
C LYS A 330 -3.58 -13.19 -7.91
N GLN A 331 -3.96 -11.91 -7.99
CA GLN A 331 -3.87 -11.09 -9.21
C GLN A 331 -2.65 -10.17 -9.24
N LYS A 332 -2.24 -9.64 -8.06
CA LYS A 332 -1.10 -8.71 -7.93
C LYS A 332 0.09 -9.42 -7.30
N LEU A 333 0.95 -9.94 -8.15
CA LEU A 333 2.15 -10.67 -7.74
C LEU A 333 3.27 -9.72 -7.30
N VAL A 334 4.08 -10.17 -6.36
CA VAL A 334 5.28 -9.47 -5.90
C VAL A 334 6.39 -9.63 -6.95
N PRO A 335 6.89 -8.52 -7.55
CA PRO A 335 8.02 -8.58 -8.46
C PRO A 335 9.26 -9.19 -7.77
N PHE A 336 9.98 -10.06 -8.47
CA PHE A 336 11.15 -10.80 -8.00
C PHE A 336 10.91 -11.81 -6.85
N GLY A 337 9.74 -11.79 -6.21
CA GLY A 337 9.38 -12.78 -5.19
C GLY A 337 8.48 -13.90 -5.73
N GLU A 338 7.43 -13.53 -6.48
CA GLU A 338 6.45 -14.49 -7.01
C GLU A 338 6.54 -14.64 -8.52
N TYR A 339 7.16 -13.70 -9.21
CA TYR A 339 7.54 -13.81 -10.63
C TYR A 339 8.80 -12.99 -10.89
N VAL A 340 9.57 -13.38 -11.90
CA VAL A 340 10.78 -12.65 -12.31
C VAL A 340 10.46 -11.79 -13.53
N PRO A 341 10.45 -10.45 -13.41
CA PRO A 341 10.39 -9.58 -14.59
C PRO A 341 11.55 -9.87 -15.54
N LEU A 342 11.30 -9.90 -16.85
CA LEU A 342 12.32 -10.22 -17.86
C LEU A 342 13.02 -11.57 -17.57
N GLN A 343 12.23 -12.57 -17.20
CA GLN A 343 12.76 -13.88 -16.74
C GLN A 343 13.76 -14.50 -17.71
N ASP A 344 13.54 -14.39 -19.04
CA ASP A 344 14.44 -14.95 -20.05
C ASP A 344 15.86 -14.35 -20.00
N LEU A 345 16.01 -13.15 -19.42
CA LEU A 345 17.28 -12.47 -19.25
C LEU A 345 17.87 -12.67 -17.84
N LEU A 346 17.04 -12.75 -16.82
CA LEU A 346 17.46 -12.68 -15.42
C LEU A 346 17.52 -14.03 -14.71
N ARG A 347 16.76 -15.06 -15.15
CA ARG A 347 16.85 -16.41 -14.57
C ARG A 347 18.23 -17.01 -14.79
N GLY A 348 18.74 -17.68 -13.76
CA GLY A 348 20.07 -18.25 -13.76
C GLY A 348 21.21 -17.29 -13.51
N LEU A 349 20.97 -15.95 -13.49
CA LEU A 349 22.01 -14.99 -13.12
C LEU A 349 22.24 -14.91 -11.61
N ILE A 350 21.19 -15.10 -10.82
CA ILE A 350 21.24 -15.01 -9.37
C ILE A 350 20.28 -16.05 -8.78
N ALA A 351 20.75 -16.89 -7.87
CA ALA A 351 19.93 -17.93 -7.22
C ALA A 351 18.67 -17.39 -6.54
N PHE A 352 18.65 -16.12 -6.13
CA PHE A 352 17.46 -15.43 -5.62
C PHE A 352 16.29 -15.41 -6.62
N PHE A 353 16.55 -15.41 -7.93
CA PHE A 353 15.51 -15.42 -8.97
C PHE A 353 14.99 -16.84 -9.28
N ASP A 354 15.63 -17.86 -8.74
CA ASP A 354 15.29 -19.27 -8.98
C ASP A 354 14.59 -19.92 -7.76
N LEU A 355 13.98 -19.10 -6.87
CA LEU A 355 13.21 -19.60 -5.74
C LEU A 355 11.99 -20.41 -6.21
N PRO A 356 11.60 -21.50 -5.50
CA PRO A 356 10.44 -22.33 -5.88
C PRO A 356 9.14 -21.57 -6.07
N MET A 357 9.00 -20.39 -5.43
CA MET A 357 7.82 -19.53 -5.49
C MET A 357 7.88 -18.49 -6.60
N SER A 358 8.96 -18.37 -7.36
CA SER A 358 9.15 -17.32 -8.37
C SER A 358 8.52 -17.65 -9.72
N ASP A 359 7.51 -18.53 -9.77
CA ASP A 359 6.82 -18.97 -10.99
C ASP A 359 5.30 -19.05 -10.85
N PHE A 360 4.73 -18.19 -10.01
CA PHE A 360 3.30 -18.08 -9.92
C PHE A 360 2.71 -17.32 -11.10
N ALA A 361 1.58 -17.83 -11.60
CA ALA A 361 0.76 -17.14 -12.59
C ALA A 361 -0.19 -16.15 -11.92
N ARG A 362 -0.59 -15.12 -12.67
CA ARG A 362 -1.62 -14.17 -12.25
C ARG A 362 -3.00 -14.78 -12.40
N GLY A 363 -3.81 -14.69 -11.36
CA GLY A 363 -5.23 -15.03 -11.41
C GLY A 363 -6.00 -14.14 -12.39
N PRO A 364 -7.15 -14.63 -12.91
CA PRO A 364 -8.02 -13.84 -13.79
C PRO A 364 -8.53 -12.57 -13.10
N ALA A 365 -8.81 -11.53 -13.88
CA ALA A 365 -9.32 -10.26 -13.35
C ALA A 365 -10.76 -10.40 -12.82
N ASP A 366 -11.58 -11.16 -13.52
CA ASP A 366 -12.99 -11.34 -13.21
C ASP A 366 -13.20 -12.60 -12.35
N GLN A 367 -12.84 -12.52 -11.08
CA GLN A 367 -13.06 -13.59 -10.13
C GLN A 367 -14.22 -13.23 -9.19
N PRO A 368 -15.09 -14.19 -8.84
CA PRO A 368 -16.08 -13.98 -7.79
C PRO A 368 -15.37 -13.74 -6.45
N LEU A 369 -16.03 -13.00 -5.57
CA LEU A 369 -15.60 -12.86 -4.19
C LEU A 369 -15.76 -14.20 -3.45
N LEU A 370 -15.08 -14.34 -2.32
CA LEU A 370 -15.31 -15.46 -1.42
C LEU A 370 -16.65 -15.29 -0.71
N LYS A 371 -17.35 -16.42 -0.48
CA LYS A 371 -18.60 -16.43 0.30
C LYS A 371 -18.40 -17.19 1.60
N ALA A 372 -18.82 -16.58 2.71
CA ALA A 372 -18.83 -17.26 4.00
C ALA A 372 -19.96 -16.72 4.87
N LYS A 373 -20.73 -17.61 5.50
CA LYS A 373 -21.89 -17.28 6.34
C LYS A 373 -22.91 -16.36 5.67
N GLY A 374 -23.06 -16.48 4.34
CA GLY A 374 -24.01 -15.68 3.56
C GLY A 374 -23.50 -14.31 3.12
N TYR A 375 -22.26 -13.93 3.47
CA TYR A 375 -21.66 -12.63 3.11
C TYR A 375 -20.58 -12.77 2.04
N GLU A 376 -20.46 -11.75 1.20
CA GLU A 376 -19.35 -11.59 0.25
C GLU A 376 -18.14 -11.02 0.98
N ILE A 377 -17.00 -11.69 0.87
CA ILE A 377 -15.73 -11.32 1.51
C ILE A 377 -14.73 -10.94 0.41
N ALA A 378 -14.19 -9.73 0.48
CA ALA A 378 -13.14 -9.27 -0.43
C ALA A 378 -11.78 -9.86 0.00
N PRO A 379 -11.19 -10.78 -0.80
CA PRO A 379 -9.89 -11.36 -0.48
C PRO A 379 -8.74 -10.48 -0.99
N TYR A 380 -7.70 -10.37 -0.18
CA TYR A 380 -6.41 -9.80 -0.57
C TYR A 380 -5.30 -10.74 -0.09
N ILE A 381 -4.47 -11.22 -1.01
CA ILE A 381 -3.33 -12.04 -0.66
C ILE A 381 -2.09 -11.15 -0.55
N CYS A 382 -1.62 -10.93 0.68
CA CYS A 382 -0.36 -10.23 0.98
C CYS A 382 -0.26 -8.86 0.28
N TYR A 383 0.62 -8.73 -0.70
CA TYR A 383 0.90 -7.50 -1.45
C TYR A 383 -0.32 -6.88 -2.15
N GLU A 384 -1.41 -7.61 -2.35
CA GLU A 384 -2.62 -7.07 -3.02
C GLU A 384 -3.27 -5.93 -2.24
N VAL A 385 -3.23 -5.98 -0.90
CA VAL A 385 -3.84 -4.96 -0.04
C VAL A 385 -3.16 -3.59 -0.17
N VAL A 386 -1.93 -3.54 -0.70
CA VAL A 386 -1.21 -2.26 -0.84
C VAL A 386 -1.72 -1.40 -2.01
N TYR A 387 -2.47 -1.99 -2.97
CA TYR A 387 -3.01 -1.29 -4.14
C TYR A 387 -4.38 -0.65 -3.85
N PRO A 388 -4.48 0.69 -3.70
CA PRO A 388 -5.73 1.34 -3.29
C PRO A 388 -6.90 1.07 -4.24
N GLU A 389 -6.70 1.26 -5.56
CA GLU A 389 -7.74 1.11 -6.55
C GLU A 389 -8.20 -0.35 -6.73
N PHE A 390 -7.27 -1.29 -6.65
CA PHE A 390 -7.58 -2.71 -6.68
C PHE A 390 -8.40 -3.11 -5.45
N ALA A 391 -7.94 -2.72 -4.26
CA ALA A 391 -8.64 -3.02 -3.02
C ALA A 391 -10.05 -2.42 -2.98
N ALA A 392 -10.20 -1.16 -3.42
CA ALA A 392 -11.50 -0.50 -3.47
C ALA A 392 -12.47 -1.16 -4.46
N ALA A 393 -11.98 -1.79 -5.57
CA ALA A 393 -12.84 -2.50 -6.51
C ALA A 393 -13.52 -3.72 -5.88
N LEU A 394 -12.79 -4.50 -5.10
CA LEU A 394 -13.31 -5.66 -4.40
C LEU A 394 -14.16 -5.24 -3.17
N ALA A 395 -13.69 -4.23 -2.43
CA ALA A 395 -14.41 -3.70 -1.26
C ALA A 395 -15.81 -3.19 -1.61
N ALA A 396 -16.00 -2.57 -2.78
CA ALA A 396 -17.28 -2.04 -3.19
C ALA A 396 -18.38 -3.13 -3.34
N GLN A 397 -17.99 -4.38 -3.53
CA GLN A 397 -18.87 -5.52 -3.76
C GLN A 397 -18.99 -6.44 -2.54
N SER A 398 -18.29 -6.16 -1.44
CA SER A 398 -18.20 -7.05 -0.27
C SER A 398 -18.83 -6.42 0.98
N GLN A 399 -19.03 -7.23 2.01
CA GLN A 399 -19.44 -6.79 3.34
C GLN A 399 -18.29 -6.84 4.35
N VAL A 400 -17.28 -7.67 4.10
CA VAL A 400 -16.10 -7.83 4.97
C VAL A 400 -14.85 -7.86 4.10
N LEU A 401 -13.75 -7.30 4.59
CA LEU A 401 -12.44 -7.41 3.96
C LEU A 401 -11.63 -8.51 4.65
N LEU A 402 -10.85 -9.23 3.87
CA LEU A 402 -9.93 -10.26 4.34
C LEU A 402 -8.56 -10.05 3.71
N THR A 403 -7.52 -9.98 4.51
CA THR A 403 -6.15 -10.10 4.01
C THR A 403 -5.43 -11.26 4.70
N VAL A 404 -4.88 -12.15 3.90
CA VAL A 404 -3.99 -13.21 4.37
C VAL A 404 -2.56 -12.91 3.92
N SER A 405 -1.58 -13.09 4.80
CA SER A 405 -0.21 -12.68 4.51
C SER A 405 0.83 -13.59 5.14
N ASN A 406 1.99 -13.64 4.52
CA ASN A 406 3.21 -14.19 5.10
C ASN A 406 4.29 -13.10 5.14
N ASP A 407 4.30 -12.34 6.22
CA ASP A 407 5.20 -11.19 6.39
C ASP A 407 6.64 -11.58 6.77
N THR A 408 6.97 -12.88 6.80
CA THR A 408 8.30 -13.39 7.16
C THR A 408 9.42 -12.76 6.32
N TRP A 409 9.16 -12.52 5.02
CA TRP A 409 10.11 -11.91 4.09
C TRP A 409 10.67 -10.55 4.52
N PHE A 410 9.96 -9.85 5.39
CA PHE A 410 10.37 -8.53 5.90
C PHE A 410 11.24 -8.64 7.16
N GLY A 411 11.33 -9.82 7.79
CA GLY A 411 12.04 -10.01 9.06
C GLY A 411 11.56 -9.05 10.15
N THR A 412 12.50 -8.56 10.96
CA THR A 412 12.24 -7.60 12.04
C THR A 412 12.24 -6.13 11.60
N SER A 413 12.20 -5.88 10.29
CA SER A 413 12.22 -4.53 9.73
C SER A 413 10.88 -3.78 9.94
N ILE A 414 10.81 -2.53 9.46
CA ILE A 414 9.57 -1.73 9.47
C ILE A 414 8.53 -2.20 8.43
N GLY A 415 8.91 -3.09 7.50
CA GLY A 415 8.07 -3.55 6.40
C GLY A 415 6.70 -4.08 6.83
N PRO A 416 6.62 -5.04 7.78
CA PRO A 416 5.34 -5.59 8.24
C PRO A 416 4.40 -4.55 8.84
N LEU A 417 4.94 -3.56 9.55
CA LEU A 417 4.15 -2.51 10.20
C LEU A 417 3.65 -1.47 9.19
N GLN A 418 4.44 -1.16 8.15
CA GLN A 418 3.97 -0.38 7.01
C GLN A 418 2.89 -1.13 6.24
N HIS A 419 3.06 -2.43 6.01
CA HIS A 419 2.06 -3.28 5.36
C HIS A 419 0.74 -3.34 6.15
N LEU A 420 0.82 -3.41 7.49
CA LEU A 420 -0.34 -3.30 8.37
C LEU A 420 -1.03 -1.93 8.25
N GLN A 421 -0.26 -0.83 8.22
CA GLN A 421 -0.80 0.53 8.05
C GLN A 421 -1.58 0.66 6.73
N MET A 422 -1.09 0.03 5.65
CA MET A 422 -1.80 0.02 4.37
C MET A 422 -3.11 -0.77 4.47
N ALA A 423 -3.12 -1.92 5.16
CA ALA A 423 -4.34 -2.69 5.40
C ALA A 423 -5.37 -1.89 6.22
N GLN A 424 -4.93 -1.18 7.27
CA GLN A 424 -5.77 -0.28 8.06
C GLN A 424 -6.37 0.84 7.18
N MET A 425 -5.56 1.40 6.27
CA MET A 425 -6.02 2.43 5.33
C MET A 425 -7.13 1.89 4.42
N ARG A 426 -7.05 0.63 3.95
CA ARG A 426 -8.11 -0.02 3.13
C ARG A 426 -9.43 -0.14 3.91
N ALA A 427 -9.36 -0.50 5.19
CA ALA A 427 -10.54 -0.56 6.05
C ALA A 427 -11.21 0.82 6.19
N LEU A 428 -10.41 1.86 6.47
CA LEU A 428 -10.89 3.25 6.59
C LEU A 428 -11.47 3.79 5.27
N GLU A 429 -10.78 3.56 4.14
CA GLU A 429 -11.25 4.00 2.81
C GLU A 429 -12.61 3.41 2.44
N SER A 430 -12.83 2.16 2.82
CA SER A 430 -14.03 1.42 2.45
C SER A 430 -15.16 1.48 3.48
N GLY A 431 -14.86 1.91 4.71
CA GLY A 431 -15.80 1.85 5.82
C GLY A 431 -16.20 0.40 6.15
N ARG A 432 -15.24 -0.55 6.06
CA ARG A 432 -15.49 -1.98 6.29
C ARG A 432 -14.56 -2.55 7.35
N TRP A 433 -15.05 -3.54 8.08
CA TRP A 433 -14.20 -4.36 8.92
C TRP A 433 -13.25 -5.19 8.07
N MET A 434 -12.02 -5.35 8.55
CA MET A 434 -11.02 -6.21 7.93
C MET A 434 -10.49 -7.24 8.91
N ILE A 435 -10.48 -8.50 8.47
CA ILE A 435 -9.78 -9.60 9.12
C ILE A 435 -8.39 -9.68 8.47
N ARG A 436 -7.35 -9.54 9.26
CA ARG A 436 -5.97 -9.74 8.82
C ARG A 436 -5.39 -10.96 9.52
N ALA A 437 -5.12 -12.01 8.76
CA ALA A 437 -4.47 -13.22 9.25
C ALA A 437 -3.06 -13.33 8.64
N THR A 438 -2.04 -13.38 9.49
CA THR A 438 -0.64 -13.46 9.07
C THR A 438 0.02 -14.70 9.67
N ASN A 439 1.07 -15.21 8.99
CA ASN A 439 1.85 -16.32 9.53
C ASN A 439 2.65 -15.88 10.77
N ASN A 440 3.40 -14.76 10.67
CA ASN A 440 4.27 -14.25 11.75
C ASN A 440 4.31 -12.72 11.84
N GLY A 441 3.53 -12.03 11.01
CA GLY A 441 3.33 -10.58 11.09
C GLY A 441 2.37 -10.22 12.22
N VAL A 442 1.62 -9.12 12.06
CA VAL A 442 0.57 -8.74 13.00
C VAL A 442 -0.77 -9.27 12.49
N THR A 443 -1.30 -10.29 13.12
CA THR A 443 -2.70 -10.73 12.92
C THR A 443 -3.62 -9.80 13.69
N GLY A 444 -4.71 -9.32 13.06
CA GLY A 444 -5.57 -8.33 13.70
C GLY A 444 -6.97 -8.23 13.12
N LEU A 445 -7.89 -7.68 13.93
CA LEU A 445 -9.20 -7.22 13.51
C LEU A 445 -9.18 -5.69 13.45
N ILE A 446 -9.54 -5.15 12.31
CA ILE A 446 -9.47 -3.70 12.02
C ILE A 446 -10.90 -3.21 11.78
N ASP A 447 -11.30 -2.15 12.49
CA ASP A 447 -12.63 -1.55 12.38
C ASP A 447 -12.78 -0.66 11.12
N PRO A 448 -13.99 -0.24 10.76
CA PRO A 448 -14.24 0.64 9.62
C PRO A 448 -13.57 2.03 9.68
N TYR A 449 -12.98 2.37 10.82
CA TYR A 449 -12.20 3.60 11.02
C TYR A 449 -10.70 3.37 10.94
N GLY A 450 -10.26 2.17 10.52
CA GLY A 450 -8.85 1.81 10.38
C GLY A 450 -8.14 1.56 11.72
N ARG A 451 -8.87 1.37 12.83
CA ARG A 451 -8.29 1.10 14.15
C ARG A 451 -8.18 -0.39 14.40
N ILE A 452 -7.07 -0.82 14.96
CA ILE A 452 -6.88 -2.20 15.38
C ILE A 452 -7.65 -2.40 16.69
N VAL A 453 -8.65 -3.29 16.66
CA VAL A 453 -9.49 -3.60 17.82
C VAL A 453 -8.87 -4.71 18.64
N ARG A 454 -8.29 -5.72 17.98
CA ARG A 454 -7.58 -6.84 18.60
C ARG A 454 -6.42 -7.25 17.70
N GLN A 455 -5.34 -7.75 18.30
CA GLN A 455 -4.17 -8.23 17.55
C GLN A 455 -3.38 -9.29 18.30
N ILE A 456 -2.64 -10.10 17.54
CA ILE A 456 -1.51 -10.91 17.99
C ILE A 456 -0.24 -10.18 17.50
N PRO A 457 0.74 -9.92 18.38
CA PRO A 457 2.02 -9.34 18.00
C PRO A 457 2.79 -10.22 17.01
N GLN A 458 3.77 -9.61 16.32
CA GLN A 458 4.68 -10.34 15.44
C GLN A 458 5.45 -11.44 16.19
N PHE A 459 5.83 -12.48 15.46
CA PHE A 459 6.72 -13.57 15.92
C PHE A 459 6.18 -14.38 17.10
N GLN A 460 4.86 -14.41 17.26
CA GLN A 460 4.19 -15.23 18.27
C GLN A 460 3.21 -16.19 17.60
N GLN A 461 3.20 -17.42 18.06
CA GLN A 461 2.08 -18.32 17.75
C GLN A 461 0.88 -17.96 18.61
N GLY A 462 -0.32 -17.92 18.00
CA GLY A 462 -1.50 -17.54 18.77
C GLY A 462 -2.81 -17.70 18.03
N ILE A 463 -3.88 -17.51 18.78
CA ILE A 463 -5.26 -17.52 18.32
C ILE A 463 -5.89 -16.19 18.68
N LEU A 464 -6.32 -15.45 17.68
CA LEU A 464 -7.07 -14.21 17.84
C LEU A 464 -8.56 -14.52 17.79
N ARG A 465 -9.29 -14.17 18.84
CA ARG A 465 -10.76 -14.25 18.87
C ARG A 465 -11.34 -12.85 18.92
N GLY A 466 -12.42 -12.64 18.19
CA GLY A 466 -13.15 -11.38 18.22
C GLY A 466 -14.33 -11.39 17.28
N GLU A 467 -14.90 -10.23 17.02
CA GLU A 467 -16.08 -10.09 16.18
C GLU A 467 -15.79 -9.06 15.07
N VAL A 468 -16.35 -9.29 13.90
CA VAL A 468 -16.41 -8.33 12.81
C VAL A 468 -17.86 -8.14 12.37
N ILE A 469 -18.24 -6.92 12.08
CA ILE A 469 -19.60 -6.61 11.66
C ILE A 469 -19.59 -6.51 10.13
N PRO A 470 -20.39 -7.31 9.41
CA PRO A 470 -20.58 -7.12 7.97
C PRO A 470 -21.18 -5.74 7.71
N MET A 471 -20.61 -5.01 6.74
CA MET A 471 -20.99 -3.62 6.45
C MET A 471 -21.58 -3.49 5.05
N GLN A 472 -22.55 -2.59 4.89
CA GLN A 472 -23.12 -2.22 3.59
C GLN A 472 -23.16 -0.70 3.41
N GLY A 473 -23.42 -0.26 2.17
CA GLY A 473 -23.26 1.13 1.76
C GLY A 473 -21.90 1.37 1.11
N LEU A 474 -21.73 2.51 0.49
CA LEU A 474 -20.50 2.89 -0.21
C LEU A 474 -20.00 4.23 0.34
N THR A 475 -18.72 4.29 0.66
CA THR A 475 -18.05 5.57 0.88
C THR A 475 -17.97 6.35 -0.44
N PRO A 476 -17.86 7.69 -0.43
CA PRO A 476 -17.64 8.45 -1.66
C PRO A 476 -16.44 7.94 -2.47
N TYR A 477 -15.36 7.52 -1.78
CA TYR A 477 -14.21 6.94 -2.46
C TYR A 477 -14.55 5.62 -3.17
N LEU A 478 -15.31 4.71 -2.55
CA LEU A 478 -15.74 3.48 -3.23
C LEU A 478 -16.67 3.75 -4.42
N GLN A 479 -17.49 4.80 -4.34
CA GLN A 479 -18.43 5.15 -5.40
C GLN A 479 -17.74 5.81 -6.60
N TYR A 480 -16.88 6.78 -6.36
CA TYR A 480 -16.27 7.59 -7.43
C TYR A 480 -14.81 7.25 -7.73
N ARG A 481 -14.19 6.45 -6.86
CA ARG A 481 -12.80 6.05 -6.97
C ARG A 481 -11.87 7.28 -7.04
N VAL A 482 -10.72 7.12 -7.67
CA VAL A 482 -9.76 8.21 -7.83
C VAL A 482 -10.14 9.23 -8.92
N TRP A 483 -11.15 8.96 -9.73
CA TRP A 483 -11.42 9.70 -10.96
C TRP A 483 -11.68 11.21 -10.75
N PRO A 484 -12.44 11.68 -9.74
CA PRO A 484 -12.60 13.10 -9.50
C PRO A 484 -11.28 13.80 -9.18
N LEU A 485 -10.40 13.16 -8.40
CA LEU A 485 -9.09 13.70 -8.04
C LEU A 485 -8.12 13.67 -9.22
N ALA A 486 -8.13 12.62 -10.02
CA ALA A 486 -7.34 12.54 -11.24
C ALA A 486 -7.77 13.62 -12.25
N GLY A 487 -9.07 13.83 -12.40
CA GLY A 487 -9.62 14.91 -13.21
C GLY A 487 -9.20 16.29 -12.72
N LEU A 488 -9.32 16.56 -11.41
CA LEU A 488 -8.86 17.81 -10.79
C LEU A 488 -7.35 18.03 -11.03
N ALA A 489 -6.53 17.02 -10.78
CA ALA A 489 -5.09 17.11 -11.02
C ALA A 489 -4.79 17.39 -12.50
N GLY A 490 -5.46 16.71 -13.43
CA GLY A 490 -5.35 16.96 -14.87
C GLY A 490 -5.68 18.40 -15.25
N VAL A 491 -6.80 18.94 -14.76
CA VAL A 491 -7.20 20.33 -15.00
C VAL A 491 -6.17 21.34 -14.46
N LEU A 492 -5.70 21.12 -13.23
CA LEU A 492 -4.69 21.99 -12.60
C LEU A 492 -3.37 21.97 -13.35
N LEU A 493 -2.92 20.78 -13.81
CA LEU A 493 -1.69 20.64 -14.60
C LEU A 493 -1.82 21.29 -15.97
N LEU A 494 -2.93 21.07 -16.68
CA LEU A 494 -3.21 21.72 -17.97
C LEU A 494 -3.27 23.24 -17.82
N TRP A 495 -3.98 23.75 -16.82
CA TRP A 495 -4.02 25.17 -16.52
C TRP A 495 -2.61 25.73 -16.22
N ALA A 496 -1.77 24.98 -15.51
CA ALA A 496 -0.39 25.36 -15.24
C ALA A 496 0.46 25.43 -16.52
N LEU A 497 0.31 24.48 -17.43
CA LEU A 497 1.01 24.45 -18.72
C LEU A 497 0.58 25.57 -19.65
N LEU A 498 -0.73 25.76 -19.86
CA LEU A 498 -1.27 26.76 -20.79
C LEU A 498 -0.98 28.20 -20.34
N GLY A 499 -1.09 28.49 -19.07
CA GLY A 499 -0.82 29.80 -18.54
C GLY A 499 0.65 30.27 -18.65
N ARG A 500 1.58 29.36 -18.98
CA ARG A 500 2.97 29.70 -19.32
C ARG A 500 3.13 30.10 -20.79
N GLN A 501 2.37 29.47 -21.70
CA GLN A 501 2.44 29.74 -23.13
C GLN A 501 1.88 31.15 -23.51
N LEU A 502 0.99 31.69 -22.68
CA LEU A 502 0.35 32.99 -22.92
C LEU A 502 1.23 34.21 -22.56
N ARG A 503 2.52 34.03 -22.17
CA ARG A 503 3.46 35.14 -21.90
C ARG A 503 4.61 35.16 -22.90
N PRO A 504 4.52 35.95 -23.99
CA PRO A 504 5.51 35.97 -25.08
C PRO A 504 6.88 36.60 -24.74
N GLN A 505 7.02 37.28 -23.60
CA GLN A 505 8.20 38.13 -23.36
C GLN A 505 9.45 37.41 -22.81
N GLU A 506 9.38 36.19 -22.36
CA GLU A 506 10.54 35.48 -21.76
C GLU A 506 11.38 34.69 -22.79
N ARG A 507 10.98 34.62 -24.06
CA ARG A 507 11.70 33.85 -25.09
C ARG A 507 13.00 34.54 -25.61
N ARG A 508 13.28 35.79 -25.22
CA ARG A 508 14.44 36.57 -25.75
C ARG A 508 15.69 36.53 -24.88
N LEU A 509 15.71 35.84 -23.76
CA LEU A 509 16.88 35.86 -22.85
C LEU A 509 17.65 34.52 -22.76
N PHE A 510 17.33 33.54 -23.58
CA PHE A 510 18.06 32.27 -23.62
C PHE A 510 18.13 31.73 -25.07
N GLY A 511 18.56 32.59 -26.00
CA GLY A 511 19.08 32.24 -27.32
C GLY A 511 20.57 32.11 -27.26
#